data_042af8dfdd3e1ca175318351485ec63a
#
_entry.id   042af8dfdd3e1ca175318351485ec63a
#
_cell.length_a   1.000
_cell.length_b   1.000
_cell.length_c   1.000
_cell.angle_alpha   90.00
_cell.angle_beta   90.00
_cell.angle_gamma   90.00
#
_symmetry.space_group_name_H-M   'P 1'
#
loop_
_entity.id
_entity.type
_entity.pdbx_description
1 polymer ?
#
loop_
_entity_poly.entity_id
_entity_poly.type
_entity_poly.pdbx_seq_one_letter_code
_entity_poly.pdbx_strand_id
1 'polypeptide(L)'
;MSGAERGRFAPAADGGEYRVVARREPLGPGELEGVELAIEVLISWGDGYLLQVAHVSAARGFVLGDGPAADGCEPDFVVDPELLGCARLPLVLDWNGQPAFTIPAGARGWLELAGERIPFAELAAQALLHPAPGCGDARQTALPRAALARIELDQLSISIRCVTAAERVGLDDRLAPGLRDQRWTLASAVLHVALLLGLYGWYG
;
A
#
# COMPACT_ATOMS: atom_id res chain seq x y z
N MET A 1 -37.87 -17.92 -1.83
CA MET A 1 -37.93 -17.00 -2.98
C MET A 1 -36.92 -15.88 -2.70
N SER A 2 -35.71 -16.02 -3.23
CA SER A 2 -34.59 -15.12 -2.98
C SER A 2 -34.54 -14.09 -4.12
N GLY A 3 -34.77 -12.82 -3.79
CA GLY A 3 -34.67 -11.71 -4.71
C GLY A 3 -33.23 -11.37 -5.02
N ALA A 4 -32.80 -11.61 -6.23
CA ALA A 4 -31.50 -11.12 -6.72
C ALA A 4 -31.58 -9.59 -6.87
N GLU A 5 -30.82 -8.86 -6.06
CA GLU A 5 -30.58 -7.44 -6.24
C GLU A 5 -29.83 -7.20 -7.57
N ARG A 6 -30.53 -6.59 -8.50
CA ARG A 6 -29.93 -6.11 -9.76
C ARG A 6 -29.22 -4.79 -9.49
N GLY A 7 -27.89 -4.83 -9.30
CA GLY A 7 -27.07 -3.63 -9.35
C GLY A 7 -27.17 -2.99 -10.73
N ARG A 8 -27.82 -1.84 -10.83
CA ARG A 8 -27.82 -0.99 -12.04
C ARG A 8 -26.62 -0.05 -11.96
N PHE A 9 -25.65 -0.27 -12.82
CA PHE A 9 -24.65 0.76 -13.11
C PHE A 9 -25.21 1.76 -14.10
N ALA A 10 -24.89 3.04 -13.90
CA ALA A 10 -25.25 4.07 -14.86
C ALA A 10 -24.57 3.78 -16.22
N PRO A 11 -25.26 4.00 -17.36
CA PRO A 11 -24.68 3.78 -18.68
C PRO A 11 -23.51 4.74 -18.90
N ALA A 12 -22.44 4.23 -19.51
CA ALA A 12 -21.35 5.06 -19.97
C ALA A 12 -21.82 6.06 -21.04
N ALA A 13 -21.13 7.18 -21.18
CA ALA A 13 -21.50 8.28 -22.08
C ALA A 13 -21.55 7.91 -23.58
N ASP A 14 -21.05 6.72 -23.96
CA ASP A 14 -21.03 6.16 -25.30
C ASP A 14 -22.21 5.21 -25.61
N GLY A 15 -23.16 5.04 -24.69
CA GLY A 15 -24.34 4.21 -24.87
C GLY A 15 -24.11 2.70 -24.82
N GLY A 16 -22.93 2.25 -24.42
CA GLY A 16 -22.63 0.82 -24.23
C GLY A 16 -23.41 0.22 -23.06
N GLU A 17 -24.10 -0.89 -23.30
CA GLU A 17 -24.80 -1.64 -22.25
C GLU A 17 -23.85 -2.62 -21.57
N TYR A 18 -23.45 -2.33 -20.32
CA TYR A 18 -22.63 -3.24 -19.54
C TYR A 18 -23.51 -4.28 -18.85
N ARG A 19 -23.30 -5.55 -19.19
CA ARG A 19 -23.98 -6.67 -18.56
C ARG A 19 -23.05 -7.32 -17.53
N VAL A 20 -23.45 -7.29 -16.27
CA VAL A 20 -22.79 -8.09 -15.23
C VAL A 20 -23.11 -9.56 -15.49
N VAL A 21 -22.12 -10.33 -15.89
CA VAL A 21 -22.24 -11.79 -16.00
C VAL A 21 -22.03 -12.36 -14.61
N ALA A 22 -23.09 -12.82 -13.97
CA ALA A 22 -22.96 -13.54 -12.69
C ALA A 22 -22.15 -14.83 -12.94
N ARG A 23 -21.02 -14.97 -12.24
CA ARG A 23 -20.24 -16.20 -12.23
C ARG A 23 -21.09 -17.32 -11.64
N ARG A 24 -21.30 -18.40 -12.37
CA ARG A 24 -22.13 -19.54 -11.95
C ARG A 24 -21.37 -20.58 -11.11
N GLU A 25 -20.06 -20.55 -11.18
CA GLU A 25 -19.22 -21.46 -10.40
C GLU A 25 -18.79 -20.82 -9.09
N PRO A 26 -18.84 -21.57 -7.97
CA PRO A 26 -18.30 -21.09 -6.71
C PRO A 26 -16.79 -20.86 -6.89
N LEU A 27 -16.29 -19.75 -6.33
CA LEU A 27 -14.86 -19.43 -6.33
C LEU A 27 -14.09 -20.57 -5.67
N GLY A 28 -13.02 -21.02 -6.32
CA GLY A 28 -12.11 -22.01 -5.74
C GLY A 28 -11.39 -21.47 -4.50
N PRO A 29 -10.85 -22.34 -3.63
CA PRO A 29 -10.15 -21.90 -2.41
C PRO A 29 -8.95 -20.96 -2.72
N GLY A 30 -8.31 -21.09 -3.88
CA GLY A 30 -7.22 -20.21 -4.32
C GLY A 30 -7.68 -18.91 -4.99
N GLU A 31 -8.99 -18.75 -5.23
CA GLU A 31 -9.59 -17.51 -5.76
C GLU A 31 -10.15 -16.62 -4.66
N LEU A 32 -10.23 -17.15 -3.42
CA LEU A 32 -10.59 -16.37 -2.24
C LEU A 32 -9.38 -15.60 -1.78
N GLU A 33 -9.54 -14.31 -1.55
CA GLU A 33 -8.51 -13.48 -0.93
C GLU A 33 -8.09 -14.09 0.42
N GLY A 34 -6.78 -14.15 0.68
CA GLY A 34 -6.25 -14.71 1.92
C GLY A 34 -6.85 -14.03 3.14
N VAL A 35 -7.03 -14.79 4.23
CA VAL A 35 -7.61 -14.29 5.49
C VAL A 35 -6.63 -13.39 6.25
N GLU A 36 -5.38 -13.31 5.81
CA GLU A 36 -4.37 -12.47 6.45
C GLU A 36 -4.68 -10.99 6.25
N LEU A 37 -4.58 -10.25 7.36
CA LEU A 37 -4.74 -8.80 7.33
C LEU A 37 -3.41 -8.14 7.03
N ALA A 38 -3.41 -7.24 6.07
CA ALA A 38 -2.35 -6.30 5.81
C ALA A 38 -2.81 -4.88 6.15
N ILE A 39 -1.85 -4.00 6.38
CA ILE A 39 -2.10 -2.58 6.53
C ILE A 39 -1.60 -1.91 5.26
N GLU A 40 -2.50 -1.26 4.57
CA GLU A 40 -2.19 -0.44 3.41
C GLU A 40 -1.83 0.96 3.87
N VAL A 41 -0.67 1.43 3.42
CA VAL A 41 -0.19 2.79 3.62
C VAL A 41 -0.09 3.45 2.26
N LEU A 42 -0.84 4.53 2.05
CA LEU A 42 -0.75 5.38 0.86
C LEU A 42 -0.14 6.71 1.26
N ILE A 43 0.90 7.14 0.56
CA ILE A 43 1.53 8.44 0.75
C ILE A 43 1.36 9.24 -0.52
N SER A 44 0.81 10.44 -0.39
CA SER A 44 0.60 11.37 -1.50
C SER A 44 1.09 12.77 -1.15
N TRP A 45 1.40 13.57 -2.18
CA TRP A 45 1.86 14.95 -2.07
C TRP A 45 0.85 15.91 -2.70
N GLY A 46 0.61 17.04 -2.04
CA GLY A 46 -0.29 18.08 -2.54
C GLY A 46 -1.68 17.56 -2.90
N ASP A 47 -2.15 17.94 -4.07
CA ASP A 47 -3.50 17.61 -4.58
C ASP A 47 -3.69 16.15 -5.03
N GLY A 48 -2.87 15.23 -4.51
CA GLY A 48 -3.11 13.79 -4.72
C GLY A 48 -2.08 13.07 -5.60
N TYR A 49 -0.88 13.64 -5.79
CA TYR A 49 0.22 12.90 -6.41
C TYR A 49 0.65 11.73 -5.53
N LEU A 50 0.32 10.52 -5.95
CA LEU A 50 0.68 9.30 -5.25
C LEU A 50 2.20 9.09 -5.31
N LEU A 51 2.86 9.08 -4.14
CA LEU A 51 4.30 8.85 -4.01
C LEU A 51 4.60 7.39 -3.72
N GLN A 52 3.84 6.75 -2.81
CA GLN A 52 4.07 5.38 -2.42
C GLN A 52 2.76 4.68 -2.01
N VAL A 53 2.70 3.39 -2.33
CA VAL A 53 1.73 2.43 -1.77
C VAL A 53 2.52 1.30 -1.15
N ALA A 54 2.26 0.98 0.10
CA ALA A 54 2.88 -0.14 0.79
C ALA A 54 1.80 -0.99 1.48
N HIS A 55 2.04 -2.31 1.50
CA HIS A 55 1.26 -3.26 2.27
C HIS A 55 2.17 -3.94 3.28
N VAL A 56 1.91 -3.72 4.55
CA VAL A 56 2.74 -4.22 5.65
C VAL A 56 1.90 -4.99 6.67
N SER A 57 2.54 -5.91 7.40
CA SER A 57 1.92 -6.48 8.60
C SER A 57 2.16 -5.53 9.78
N ALA A 58 1.27 -5.57 10.79
CA ALA A 58 1.47 -4.79 12.01
C ALA A 58 2.80 -5.14 12.71
N ALA A 59 3.19 -6.41 12.70
CA ALA A 59 4.44 -6.87 13.30
C ALA A 59 5.70 -6.33 12.61
N ARG A 60 5.67 -6.16 11.26
CA ARG A 60 6.76 -5.52 10.53
C ARG A 60 6.77 -4.01 10.76
N GLY A 61 5.60 -3.41 10.82
CA GLY A 61 5.42 -1.97 10.89
C GLY A 61 5.79 -1.24 9.60
N PHE A 62 5.73 0.09 9.66
CA PHE A 62 6.14 1.02 8.61
C PHE A 62 6.76 2.26 9.25
N VAL A 63 7.96 2.62 8.83
CA VAL A 63 8.76 3.67 9.47
C VAL A 63 8.98 4.83 8.50
N LEU A 64 8.64 6.05 8.96
CA LEU A 64 9.03 7.31 8.32
C LEU A 64 10.33 7.84 8.96
N GLY A 65 11.16 8.55 8.20
CA GLY A 65 12.33 9.21 8.77
C GLY A 65 13.41 9.48 7.76
N ASP A 66 14.58 9.88 8.26
CA ASP A 66 15.77 10.12 7.46
C ASP A 66 16.96 9.33 8.03
N GLY A 67 17.65 8.62 7.14
CA GLY A 67 18.82 7.82 7.47
C GLY A 67 18.53 6.50 8.18
N PRO A 68 19.55 5.62 8.24
CA PRO A 68 19.44 4.30 8.83
C PRO A 68 19.31 4.36 10.36
N ALA A 69 18.63 3.36 10.93
CA ALA A 69 18.64 3.13 12.37
C ALA A 69 19.99 2.60 12.86
N ALA A 70 20.14 2.47 14.17
CA ALA A 70 21.35 1.92 14.79
C ALA A 70 21.68 0.47 14.36
N ASP A 71 20.67 -0.27 13.94
CA ASP A 71 20.75 -1.63 13.38
C ASP A 71 21.01 -1.66 11.86
N GLY A 72 21.16 -0.48 11.21
CA GLY A 72 21.36 -0.35 9.78
C GLY A 72 20.08 -0.41 8.94
N CYS A 73 18.90 -0.53 9.56
CA CYS A 73 17.62 -0.54 8.82
C CYS A 73 17.28 0.86 8.32
N GLU A 74 17.02 0.98 7.03
CA GLU A 74 16.52 2.22 6.42
C GLU A 74 15.04 2.43 6.71
N PRO A 75 14.54 3.70 6.70
CA PRO A 75 13.12 3.97 6.78
C PRO A 75 12.40 3.45 5.53
N ASP A 76 11.13 3.10 5.67
CA ASP A 76 10.30 2.68 4.54
C ASP A 76 9.95 3.85 3.61
N PHE A 77 9.96 5.08 4.15
CA PHE A 77 9.78 6.31 3.38
C PHE A 77 10.55 7.46 4.03
N VAL A 78 11.29 8.20 3.21
CA VAL A 78 12.14 9.31 3.68
C VAL A 78 11.29 10.56 3.88
N VAL A 79 11.33 11.10 5.11
CA VAL A 79 10.67 12.34 5.51
C VAL A 79 11.62 13.13 6.41
N ASP A 80 11.64 14.45 6.23
CA ASP A 80 12.46 15.34 7.05
C ASP A 80 12.13 15.19 8.54
N PRO A 81 13.13 14.97 9.40
CA PRO A 81 12.96 14.89 10.86
C PRO A 81 12.33 16.13 11.48
N GLU A 82 12.54 17.32 10.91
CA GLU A 82 11.91 18.55 11.39
C GLU A 82 10.38 18.48 11.22
N LEU A 83 9.91 17.88 10.15
CA LEU A 83 8.49 17.70 9.87
C LEU A 83 7.86 16.63 10.78
N LEU A 84 8.61 15.58 11.12
CA LEU A 84 8.15 14.49 11.98
C LEU A 84 8.25 14.81 13.46
N GLY A 85 9.10 15.76 13.86
CA GLY A 85 9.46 16.02 15.25
C GLY A 85 10.37 14.96 15.88
N CYS A 86 10.89 14.05 15.09
CA CYS A 86 11.83 13.01 15.50
C CYS A 86 12.58 12.45 14.28
N ALA A 87 13.74 11.83 14.50
CA ALA A 87 14.54 11.28 13.40
C ALA A 87 13.85 10.10 12.69
N ARG A 88 13.07 9.30 13.43
CA ARG A 88 12.37 8.13 12.92
C ARG A 88 11.04 7.98 13.65
N LEU A 89 9.96 7.89 12.87
CA LEU A 89 8.61 7.72 13.38
C LEU A 89 8.07 6.35 12.95
N PRO A 90 7.77 5.42 13.87
CA PRO A 90 7.05 4.20 13.53
C PRO A 90 5.59 4.57 13.20
N LEU A 91 5.30 4.81 11.93
CA LEU A 91 3.97 5.21 11.46
C LEU A 91 2.93 4.12 11.71
N VAL A 92 3.30 2.87 11.40
CA VAL A 92 2.50 1.67 11.68
C VAL A 92 3.28 0.78 12.61
N LEU A 93 2.64 0.24 13.64
CA LEU A 93 3.27 -0.62 14.64
C LEU A 93 2.27 -1.62 15.21
N ASP A 94 2.81 -2.66 15.84
CA ASP A 94 2.01 -3.50 16.74
C ASP A 94 1.99 -2.86 18.12
N TRP A 95 0.81 -2.62 18.64
CA TRP A 95 0.62 -2.10 19.99
C TRP A 95 -0.28 -3.05 20.77
N ASN A 96 0.30 -3.79 21.71
CA ASN A 96 -0.40 -4.80 22.51
C ASN A 96 -1.12 -5.89 21.67
N GLY A 97 -0.51 -6.34 20.58
CA GLY A 97 -1.08 -7.35 19.69
C GLY A 97 -2.17 -6.82 18.74
N GLN A 98 -2.28 -5.50 18.61
CA GLN A 98 -3.22 -4.85 17.69
C GLN A 98 -2.50 -3.87 16.76
N PRO A 99 -2.97 -3.74 15.51
CA PRO A 99 -2.51 -2.70 14.63
C PRO A 99 -2.74 -1.32 15.25
N ALA A 100 -1.72 -0.48 15.21
CA ALA A 100 -1.78 0.89 15.66
C ALA A 100 -1.05 1.81 14.69
N PHE A 101 -1.33 3.10 14.77
CA PHE A 101 -0.62 4.10 13.99
C PHE A 101 -0.23 5.28 14.86
N THR A 102 0.85 5.94 14.44
CA THR A 102 1.39 7.12 15.11
C THR A 102 1.03 8.38 14.35
N ILE A 103 0.60 9.39 15.07
CA ILE A 103 0.28 10.72 14.59
C ILE A 103 1.47 11.61 14.95
N PRO A 104 2.21 12.18 13.97
CA PRO A 104 3.30 13.11 14.22
C PRO A 104 2.84 14.34 14.99
N ALA A 105 3.75 14.97 15.72
CA ALA A 105 3.47 16.23 16.39
C ALA A 105 3.01 17.30 15.37
N GLY A 106 1.92 18.00 15.67
CA GLY A 106 1.39 19.05 14.80
C GLY A 106 0.62 18.57 13.57
N ALA A 107 0.59 17.26 13.28
CA ALA A 107 -0.19 16.72 12.19
C ALA A 107 -1.69 16.91 12.43
N ARG A 108 -2.43 17.14 11.34
CA ARG A 108 -3.89 17.18 11.31
C ARG A 108 -4.43 15.89 10.73
N GLY A 109 -5.73 15.69 10.85
CA GLY A 109 -6.37 14.54 10.22
C GLY A 109 -7.51 13.97 11.04
N TRP A 110 -7.90 12.78 10.66
CA TRP A 110 -9.07 12.11 11.23
C TRP A 110 -8.94 10.59 11.14
N LEU A 111 -9.71 9.94 11.98
CA LEU A 111 -9.98 8.51 11.92
C LEU A 111 -11.44 8.33 11.47
N GLU A 112 -11.66 7.64 10.36
CA GLU A 112 -13.01 7.26 9.90
C GLU A 112 -13.33 5.86 10.40
N LEU A 113 -14.43 5.73 11.11
CA LEU A 113 -14.94 4.47 11.61
C LEU A 113 -16.44 4.40 11.33
N ALA A 114 -16.88 3.35 10.65
CA ALA A 114 -18.28 3.15 10.26
C ALA A 114 -18.90 4.35 9.50
N GLY A 115 -18.08 5.07 8.70
CA GLY A 115 -18.50 6.24 7.92
C GLY A 115 -18.52 7.57 8.70
N GLU A 116 -18.21 7.55 9.98
CA GLU A 116 -18.04 8.74 10.80
C GLU A 116 -16.58 9.14 10.88
N ARG A 117 -16.29 10.43 10.62
CA ARG A 117 -14.94 11.00 10.70
C ARG A 117 -14.74 11.70 12.03
N ILE A 118 -13.82 11.17 12.81
CA ILE A 118 -13.45 11.67 14.13
C ILE A 118 -12.11 12.40 13.99
N PRO A 119 -12.07 13.74 14.13
CA PRO A 119 -10.81 14.50 14.09
C PRO A 119 -9.85 14.05 15.20
N PHE A 120 -8.55 14.14 14.98
CA PHE A 120 -7.54 13.78 15.99
C PHE A 120 -7.66 14.63 17.26
N ALA A 121 -8.09 15.88 17.15
CA ALA A 121 -8.38 16.74 18.30
C ALA A 121 -9.48 16.15 19.20
N GLU A 122 -10.48 15.54 18.62
CA GLU A 122 -11.55 14.88 19.35
C GLU A 122 -11.09 13.56 19.99
N LEU A 123 -10.28 12.76 19.29
CA LEU A 123 -9.63 11.56 19.86
C LEU A 123 -8.77 11.95 21.07
N ALA A 124 -8.06 13.08 20.99
CA ALA A 124 -7.29 13.60 22.12
C ALA A 124 -8.18 14.00 23.30
N ALA A 125 -9.30 14.67 23.04
CA ALA A 125 -10.26 15.07 24.08
C ALA A 125 -10.91 13.85 24.77
N GLN A 126 -11.09 12.75 24.03
CA GLN A 126 -11.61 11.48 24.55
C GLN A 126 -10.53 10.60 25.21
N ALA A 127 -9.30 11.10 25.36
CA ALA A 127 -8.14 10.37 25.92
C ALA A 127 -7.81 9.05 25.19
N LEU A 128 -8.13 8.95 23.90
CA LEU A 128 -7.85 7.80 23.05
C LEU A 128 -6.46 7.85 22.40
N LEU A 129 -5.74 8.96 22.54
CA LEU A 129 -4.36 9.14 22.08
C LEU A 129 -3.38 8.92 23.22
N HIS A 130 -2.42 8.03 22.98
CA HIS A 130 -1.35 7.72 23.92
C HIS A 130 -0.02 8.32 23.44
N PRO A 131 0.94 8.65 24.32
CA PRO A 131 2.27 9.08 23.91
C PRO A 131 2.96 8.00 23.05
N ALA A 132 3.60 8.41 21.96
CA ALA A 132 4.43 7.52 21.16
C ALA A 132 5.85 7.51 21.73
N PRO A 133 6.39 6.36 22.18
CA PRO A 133 7.72 6.29 22.78
C PRO A 133 8.81 6.73 21.80
N GLY A 134 9.71 7.61 22.25
CA GLY A 134 10.87 8.03 21.45
C GLY A 134 10.62 9.06 20.36
N CYS A 135 9.39 9.55 20.21
CA CYS A 135 9.00 10.48 19.14
C CYS A 135 8.41 11.80 19.68
N GLY A 136 9.02 12.39 20.70
CA GLY A 136 8.62 13.72 21.21
C GLY A 136 7.14 13.79 21.56
N ASP A 137 6.43 14.75 20.97
CA ASP A 137 4.99 14.97 21.19
C ASP A 137 4.08 14.15 20.29
N ALA A 138 4.62 13.21 19.51
CA ALA A 138 3.83 12.31 18.70
C ALA A 138 2.91 11.43 19.56
N ARG A 139 1.75 11.10 19.02
CA ARG A 139 0.73 10.30 19.70
C ARG A 139 0.45 9.03 18.88
N GLN A 140 0.03 7.99 19.57
CA GLN A 140 -0.37 6.73 18.93
C GLN A 140 -1.77 6.30 19.37
N THR A 141 -2.45 5.59 18.49
CA THR A 141 -3.77 5.01 18.77
C THR A 141 -3.95 3.71 17.98
N ALA A 142 -4.86 2.86 18.44
CA ALA A 142 -5.22 1.65 17.73
C ALA A 142 -5.83 1.95 16.35
N LEU A 143 -5.59 1.07 15.38
CA LEU A 143 -6.22 1.07 14.06
C LEU A 143 -7.26 -0.05 13.99
N PRO A 144 -8.56 0.23 14.19
CA PRO A 144 -9.61 -0.77 14.03
C PRO A 144 -9.64 -1.32 12.60
N ARG A 145 -10.03 -2.59 12.43
CA ARG A 145 -10.01 -3.27 11.12
C ARG A 145 -10.82 -2.57 10.03
N ALA A 146 -11.92 -1.93 10.39
CA ALA A 146 -12.80 -1.23 9.45
C ALA A 146 -12.53 0.28 9.40
N ALA A 147 -11.42 0.74 10.00
CA ALA A 147 -11.09 2.15 10.05
C ALA A 147 -10.17 2.58 8.91
N LEU A 148 -10.29 3.85 8.53
CA LEU A 148 -9.36 4.56 7.67
C LEU A 148 -8.82 5.76 8.47
N ALA A 149 -7.52 5.81 8.69
CA ALA A 149 -6.85 6.98 9.24
C ALA A 149 -6.29 7.82 8.10
N ARG A 150 -6.45 9.14 8.20
CA ARG A 150 -5.82 10.11 7.31
C ARG A 150 -5.03 11.12 8.12
N ILE A 151 -3.75 11.20 7.83
CA ILE A 151 -2.79 12.10 8.47
C ILE A 151 -2.36 13.12 7.44
N GLU A 152 -2.43 14.40 7.79
CA GLU A 152 -2.00 15.52 6.96
C GLU A 152 -0.84 16.22 7.67
N LEU A 153 0.31 16.24 7.02
CA LEU A 153 1.56 16.77 7.53
C LEU A 153 2.17 17.69 6.47
N ASP A 154 1.94 18.98 6.60
CA ASP A 154 2.25 19.98 5.57
C ASP A 154 1.59 19.61 4.23
N GLN A 155 2.37 19.31 3.21
CA GLN A 155 1.88 18.86 1.89
C GLN A 155 1.80 17.34 1.75
N LEU A 156 2.27 16.59 2.75
CA LEU A 156 2.14 15.14 2.77
C LEU A 156 0.77 14.74 3.30
N SER A 157 0.16 13.81 2.61
CA SER A 157 -1.08 13.17 3.04
C SER A 157 -0.88 11.66 3.09
N ILE A 158 -1.11 11.09 4.25
CA ILE A 158 -0.89 9.66 4.51
C ILE A 158 -2.23 9.04 4.88
N SER A 159 -2.63 8.01 4.14
CA SER A 159 -3.82 7.22 4.44
C SER A 159 -3.42 5.83 4.88
N ILE A 160 -4.00 5.34 5.95
CA ILE A 160 -3.69 4.05 6.57
C ILE A 160 -4.99 3.30 6.79
N ARG A 161 -5.09 2.07 6.30
CA ARG A 161 -6.25 1.20 6.54
C ARG A 161 -5.87 -0.27 6.60
N CYS A 162 -6.68 -1.07 7.28
CA CYS A 162 -6.57 -2.52 7.20
C CYS A 162 -7.23 -3.01 5.91
N VAL A 163 -6.53 -3.87 5.19
CA VAL A 163 -7.02 -4.54 3.97
C VAL A 163 -6.79 -6.04 4.09
N THR A 164 -7.52 -6.82 3.33
CA THR A 164 -7.21 -8.24 3.20
C THR A 164 -5.92 -8.36 2.39
N ALA A 165 -4.93 -9.07 2.91
CA ALA A 165 -3.69 -9.30 2.19
C ALA A 165 -3.99 -10.11 0.93
N ALA A 166 -3.59 -9.60 -0.23
CA ALA A 166 -3.58 -10.40 -1.44
C ALA A 166 -2.61 -11.58 -1.28
N GLU A 167 -2.98 -12.73 -1.80
CA GLU A 167 -2.09 -13.89 -1.82
C GLU A 167 -0.74 -13.48 -2.46
N ARG A 168 0.36 -13.76 -1.77
CA ARG A 168 1.69 -13.51 -2.32
C ARG A 168 1.90 -14.45 -3.48
N VAL A 169 1.80 -13.94 -4.69
CA VAL A 169 2.22 -14.69 -5.87
C VAL A 169 3.72 -14.91 -5.74
N GLY A 170 4.14 -16.14 -5.49
CA GLY A 170 5.55 -16.51 -5.38
C GLY A 170 6.30 -16.06 -6.65
N LEU A 171 7.44 -15.40 -6.46
CA LEU A 171 8.30 -14.97 -7.59
C LEU A 171 8.69 -16.14 -8.49
N ASP A 172 8.72 -17.35 -7.97
CA ASP A 172 9.09 -18.58 -8.68
C ASP A 172 8.11 -18.95 -9.80
N ASP A 173 6.80 -18.68 -9.62
CA ASP A 173 5.79 -18.95 -10.64
C ASP A 173 5.82 -17.93 -11.80
N ARG A 174 6.42 -16.76 -11.60
CA ARG A 174 6.53 -15.74 -12.67
C ARG A 174 7.79 -15.85 -13.51
N LEU A 175 8.85 -16.45 -12.99
CA LEU A 175 10.12 -16.57 -13.73
C LEU A 175 10.10 -17.74 -14.72
N ALA A 176 9.38 -18.82 -14.43
CA ALA A 176 9.32 -20.00 -15.28
C ALA A 176 8.63 -19.75 -16.64
N PRO A 177 7.45 -19.06 -16.73
CA PRO A 177 6.86 -18.72 -18.03
C PRO A 177 7.67 -17.66 -18.79
N GLY A 178 8.25 -16.67 -18.08
CA GLY A 178 8.97 -15.57 -18.70
C GLY A 178 10.20 -15.98 -19.50
N LEU A 179 10.96 -16.98 -19.04
CA LEU A 179 12.11 -17.52 -19.79
C LEU A 179 11.68 -18.32 -21.04
N ARG A 180 10.52 -18.96 -20.97
CA ARG A 180 9.98 -19.73 -22.10
C ARG A 180 9.45 -18.82 -23.21
N ASP A 181 8.89 -17.67 -22.86
CA ASP A 181 8.41 -16.67 -23.82
C ASP A 181 9.54 -15.79 -24.38
N GLN A 182 10.66 -15.66 -23.67
CA GLN A 182 11.84 -14.91 -24.13
C GLN A 182 12.66 -15.65 -25.21
N ARG A 183 12.35 -16.90 -25.52
CA ARG A 183 13.06 -17.68 -26.58
C ARG A 183 13.12 -16.94 -27.92
N TRP A 184 12.07 -16.22 -28.28
CA TRP A 184 12.03 -15.44 -29.51
C TRP A 184 12.90 -14.19 -29.46
N THR A 185 12.98 -13.52 -28.28
CA THR A 185 13.87 -12.39 -28.04
C THR A 185 15.32 -12.83 -28.10
N LEU A 186 15.67 -13.97 -27.50
CA LEU A 186 17.01 -14.55 -27.56
C LEU A 186 17.36 -14.99 -29.00
N ALA A 187 16.46 -15.62 -29.70
CA ALA A 187 16.67 -16.00 -31.11
C ALA A 187 16.90 -14.78 -32.00
N SER A 188 16.12 -13.71 -31.79
CA SER A 188 16.29 -12.44 -32.50
C SER A 188 17.65 -11.80 -32.19
N ALA A 189 18.06 -11.77 -30.90
CA ALA A 189 19.37 -11.24 -30.53
C ALA A 189 20.53 -11.98 -31.15
N VAL A 190 20.49 -13.32 -31.15
CA VAL A 190 21.51 -14.17 -31.80
C VAL A 190 21.57 -13.90 -33.31
N LEU A 191 20.42 -13.78 -33.98
CA LEU A 191 20.34 -13.48 -35.39
C LEU A 191 20.99 -12.12 -35.72
N HIS A 192 20.69 -11.07 -34.91
CA HIS A 192 21.28 -9.73 -35.10
C HIS A 192 22.80 -9.75 -34.93
N VAL A 193 23.30 -10.43 -33.90
CA VAL A 193 24.76 -10.57 -33.68
C VAL A 193 25.41 -11.30 -34.82
N ALA A 194 24.85 -12.42 -35.33
CA ALA A 194 25.37 -13.15 -36.45
C ALA A 194 25.40 -12.31 -37.72
N LEU A 195 24.37 -11.51 -37.97
CA LEU A 195 24.29 -10.60 -39.12
C LEU A 195 25.34 -9.49 -39.05
N LEU A 196 25.57 -8.89 -37.88
CA LEU A 196 26.62 -7.88 -37.67
C LEU A 196 28.01 -8.48 -37.88
N LEU A 197 28.28 -9.69 -37.37
CA LEU A 197 29.56 -10.36 -37.55
C LEU A 197 29.79 -10.74 -39.03
N GLY A 198 28.74 -11.17 -39.72
CA GLY A 198 28.81 -11.47 -41.17
C GLY A 198 29.12 -10.23 -42.01
N LEU A 199 28.48 -9.10 -41.71
CA LEU A 199 28.77 -7.82 -42.37
C LEU A 199 30.19 -7.34 -42.09
N TYR A 200 30.64 -7.44 -40.82
CA TYR A 200 32.02 -7.07 -40.47
C TYR A 200 33.05 -7.92 -41.20
N GLY A 201 32.84 -9.25 -41.33
CA GLY A 201 33.72 -10.12 -42.05
C GLY A 201 33.69 -9.95 -43.59
N TRP A 202 32.61 -9.34 -44.13
CA TRP A 202 32.50 -9.07 -45.57
C TRP A 202 33.18 -7.74 -45.98
N TYR A 203 33.22 -6.75 -45.09
CA TYR A 203 33.77 -5.42 -45.38
C TYR A 203 35.16 -5.18 -44.74
N GLY A 204 35.71 -6.09 -43.97
CA GLY A 204 37.04 -6.05 -43.37
C GLY A 204 37.97 -7.03 -44.07
#